data_39934dcccae24121d731c6004ea85946
#
_entry.id   39934dcccae24121d731c6004ea85946
#
_cell.length_a   1.000
_cell.length_b   1.000
_cell.length_c   1.000
_cell.angle_alpha   90.00
_cell.angle_beta   90.00
_cell.angle_gamma   90.00
#
_symmetry.space_group_name_H-M   'P 1'
#
loop_
_entity.id
_entity.type
_entity.pdbx_description
1 polymer ?
#
loop_
_entity_poly.entity_id
_entity_poly.type
_entity_poly.pdbx_seq_one_letter_code
_entity_poly.pdbx_strand_id
1 'polypeptide(L)'
;FMTYDHDGKVRMDCSSEYAMADVIKQIGNYDLAVGNDPDYDRYGIVSADGLTSPNAFLVTAADYLFTTRGWKDKGVGKTVVCTTMIDKWGAVKDIPVYEVPVGFKYFSSLLFDGEIGIGGEESAGASFLKKDGTVWTTDKDGMVMALLAMEMYAVMGATVDRLYNNIVEGCGDPRFGRIDAACTKAAKAKLKQLNASSITATEVDGDAITNVRTTSLYKDMPTDGVRVETETGWFVA
;
A
#
# COMPACT_ATOMS: atom_id res chain seq x y z
N PHE A 1 22.85 -11.68 9.47
CA PHE A 1 22.88 -10.44 8.69
C PHE A 1 22.11 -9.39 9.45
N MET A 2 22.79 -8.37 9.94
CA MET A 2 22.14 -7.23 10.60
C MET A 2 22.05 -6.08 9.60
N THR A 3 20.85 -5.58 9.39
CA THR A 3 20.60 -4.40 8.58
C THR A 3 20.38 -3.18 9.48
N TYR A 4 20.97 -2.06 9.10
CA TYR A 4 20.81 -0.80 9.82
C TYR A 4 19.99 0.15 8.99
N ASP A 5 19.04 0.82 9.64
CA ASP A 5 18.27 1.89 9.04
C ASP A 5 19.04 3.22 9.10
N HIS A 6 18.49 4.28 8.52
CA HIS A 6 19.09 5.62 8.48
C HIS A 6 19.45 6.20 9.86
N ASP A 7 18.78 5.76 10.92
CA ASP A 7 19.00 6.18 12.31
C ASP A 7 20.06 5.31 13.04
N GLY A 8 20.72 4.38 12.34
CA GLY A 8 21.73 3.48 12.87
C GLY A 8 21.16 2.34 13.73
N LYS A 9 19.86 2.18 13.80
CA LYS A 9 19.21 1.07 14.50
C LYS A 9 19.02 -0.12 13.59
N VAL A 10 19.05 -1.31 14.16
CA VAL A 10 18.71 -2.53 13.44
C VAL A 10 17.21 -2.50 13.14
N ARG A 11 16.87 -2.51 11.85
CA ARG A 11 15.53 -2.69 11.35
C ARG A 11 15.52 -3.75 10.26
N MET A 12 14.59 -4.68 10.38
CA MET A 12 14.35 -5.70 9.37
C MET A 12 13.10 -5.33 8.56
N ASP A 13 13.08 -4.09 8.06
CA ASP A 13 11.97 -3.55 7.27
C ASP A 13 12.27 -3.71 5.79
N CYS A 14 11.61 -4.66 5.15
CA CYS A 14 11.80 -4.95 3.73
C CYS A 14 11.30 -3.84 2.78
N SER A 15 10.61 -2.83 3.29
CA SER A 15 10.21 -1.62 2.54
C SER A 15 11.20 -0.46 2.69
N SER A 16 12.27 -0.62 3.50
CA SER A 16 13.31 0.38 3.69
C SER A 16 14.50 0.17 2.75
N GLU A 17 14.88 1.19 1.99
CA GLU A 17 16.08 1.17 1.14
C GLU A 17 17.36 0.92 1.94
N TYR A 18 17.42 1.37 3.17
CA TYR A 18 18.57 1.17 4.06
C TYR A 18 18.65 -0.30 4.49
N ALA A 19 17.53 -0.90 4.90
CA ALA A 19 17.47 -2.30 5.28
C ALA A 19 17.76 -3.23 4.08
N MET A 20 17.34 -2.83 2.88
CA MET A 20 17.50 -3.57 1.63
C MET A 20 18.77 -3.21 0.86
N ALA A 21 19.65 -2.35 1.41
CA ALA A 21 20.81 -1.81 0.69
C ALA A 21 21.73 -2.87 0.09
N ASP A 22 21.96 -3.98 0.80
CA ASP A 22 22.84 -5.04 0.29
C ASP A 22 22.18 -5.89 -0.81
N VAL A 23 20.86 -6.01 -0.80
CA VAL A 23 20.09 -6.63 -1.89
C VAL A 23 20.11 -5.74 -3.13
N ILE A 24 19.89 -4.44 -2.94
CA ILE A 24 19.93 -3.43 -4.02
C ILE A 24 21.30 -3.42 -4.70
N LYS A 25 22.41 -3.48 -3.96
CA LYS A 25 23.77 -3.52 -4.53
C LYS A 25 24.02 -4.75 -5.41
N GLN A 26 23.34 -5.86 -5.14
CA GLN A 26 23.58 -7.13 -5.83
C GLN A 26 22.61 -7.34 -7.01
N ILE A 27 21.62 -6.49 -7.20
CA ILE A 27 20.55 -6.69 -8.20
C ILE A 27 21.05 -6.81 -9.63
N GLY A 28 22.19 -6.18 -9.96
CA GLY A 28 22.78 -6.25 -11.30
C GLY A 28 23.10 -7.66 -11.82
N ASN A 29 23.09 -8.68 -10.95
CA ASN A 29 23.27 -10.07 -11.30
C ASN A 29 21.96 -10.87 -11.44
N TYR A 30 20.82 -10.23 -11.20
CA TYR A 30 19.51 -10.88 -11.11
C TYR A 30 18.45 -10.01 -11.77
N ASP A 31 17.40 -10.64 -12.29
CA ASP A 31 16.25 -9.94 -12.86
C ASP A 31 15.38 -9.32 -11.77
N LEU A 32 15.25 -10.01 -10.64
CA LEU A 32 14.44 -9.64 -9.50
C LEU A 32 15.07 -10.19 -8.21
N ALA A 33 14.96 -9.43 -7.13
CA ALA A 33 15.26 -9.90 -5.79
C ALA A 33 14.12 -9.54 -4.84
N VAL A 34 13.92 -10.35 -3.81
CA VAL A 34 12.85 -10.16 -2.84
C VAL A 34 13.39 -10.23 -1.42
N GLY A 35 12.74 -9.52 -0.52
CA GLY A 35 12.99 -9.60 0.92
C GLY A 35 11.68 -9.66 1.68
N ASN A 36 11.71 -10.31 2.84
CA ASN A 36 10.61 -10.33 3.78
C ASN A 36 11.10 -9.79 5.13
N ASP A 37 10.20 -9.34 5.95
CA ASP A 37 10.46 -9.03 7.35
C ASP A 37 10.50 -10.32 8.20
N PRO A 38 10.78 -10.23 9.52
CA PRO A 38 11.08 -11.44 10.33
C PRO A 38 9.93 -12.43 10.47
N ASP A 39 8.68 -12.01 10.38
CA ASP A 39 7.49 -12.86 10.45
C ASP A 39 6.86 -13.14 9.07
N TYR A 40 7.53 -12.70 8.00
CA TYR A 40 7.20 -12.98 6.60
C TYR A 40 5.82 -12.50 6.15
N ASP A 41 5.24 -11.53 6.85
CA ASP A 41 3.94 -10.97 6.49
C ASP A 41 4.04 -9.78 5.52
N ARG A 42 5.25 -9.22 5.33
CA ARG A 42 5.56 -8.10 4.40
C ARG A 42 6.56 -8.50 3.33
N TYR A 43 6.60 -7.69 2.28
CA TYR A 43 7.45 -7.93 1.11
C TYR A 43 8.28 -6.68 0.74
N GLY A 44 9.48 -6.91 0.21
CA GLY A 44 10.28 -5.93 -0.50
C GLY A 44 10.66 -6.48 -1.86
N ILE A 45 10.40 -5.72 -2.92
CA ILE A 45 10.68 -6.13 -4.30
C ILE A 45 11.77 -5.21 -4.84
N VAL A 46 12.86 -5.79 -5.31
CA VAL A 46 13.99 -5.06 -5.88
C VAL A 46 14.21 -5.51 -7.32
N SER A 47 14.34 -4.56 -8.21
CA SER A 47 14.66 -4.76 -9.62
C SER A 47 15.81 -3.86 -10.05
N ALA A 48 16.12 -3.84 -11.33
CA ALA A 48 17.08 -2.89 -11.90
C ALA A 48 16.68 -1.41 -11.68
N ASP A 49 15.41 -1.15 -11.42
CA ASP A 49 14.87 0.19 -11.13
C ASP A 49 14.98 0.57 -9.63
N GLY A 50 15.48 -0.33 -8.78
CA GLY A 50 15.65 -0.15 -7.34
C GLY A 50 14.60 -0.89 -6.51
N LEU A 51 14.37 -0.41 -5.26
CA LEU A 51 13.33 -0.93 -4.38
C LEU A 51 11.98 -0.35 -4.79
N THR A 52 11.07 -1.22 -5.21
CA THR A 52 9.72 -0.84 -5.61
C THR A 52 8.90 -0.34 -4.42
N SER A 53 8.23 0.79 -4.57
CA SER A 53 7.29 1.29 -3.55
C SER A 53 6.16 0.28 -3.29
N PRO A 54 5.82 -0.02 -2.02
CA PRO A 54 4.69 -0.90 -1.71
C PRO A 54 3.36 -0.45 -2.33
N ASN A 55 3.13 0.86 -2.40
CA ASN A 55 1.96 1.43 -3.06
C ASN A 55 1.96 1.18 -4.58
N ALA A 56 3.11 1.33 -5.24
CA ALA A 56 3.24 1.02 -6.66
C ALA A 56 3.03 -0.47 -6.92
N PHE A 57 3.61 -1.33 -6.09
CA PHE A 57 3.41 -2.77 -6.22
C PHE A 57 1.95 -3.17 -6.01
N LEU A 58 1.27 -2.60 -5.00
CA LEU A 58 -0.12 -2.96 -4.69
C LEU A 58 -1.06 -2.67 -5.87
N VAL A 59 -0.97 -1.49 -6.49
CA VAL A 59 -1.83 -1.15 -7.63
C VAL A 59 -1.45 -1.96 -8.87
N THR A 60 -0.15 -2.21 -9.11
CA THR A 60 0.31 -3.00 -10.25
C THR A 60 -0.08 -4.47 -10.11
N ALA A 61 0.01 -5.02 -8.89
CA ALA A 61 -0.46 -6.36 -8.57
C ALA A 61 -1.98 -6.49 -8.76
N ALA A 62 -2.75 -5.47 -8.35
CA ALA A 62 -4.19 -5.41 -8.61
C ALA A 62 -4.47 -5.42 -10.11
N ASP A 63 -3.85 -4.54 -10.90
CA ASP A 63 -4.05 -4.49 -12.36
C ASP A 63 -3.71 -5.83 -13.04
N TYR A 64 -2.60 -6.45 -12.67
CA TYR A 64 -2.20 -7.76 -13.17
C TYR A 64 -3.21 -8.86 -12.80
N LEU A 65 -3.60 -8.94 -11.52
CA LEU A 65 -4.51 -9.98 -11.03
C LEU A 65 -5.89 -9.84 -11.67
N PHE A 66 -6.47 -8.66 -11.70
CA PHE A 66 -7.78 -8.45 -12.31
C PHE A 66 -7.78 -8.74 -13.81
N THR A 67 -6.69 -8.40 -14.50
CA THR A 67 -6.53 -8.69 -15.92
C THR A 67 -6.37 -10.19 -16.19
N THR A 68 -5.56 -10.89 -15.39
CA THR A 68 -5.18 -12.30 -15.68
C THR A 68 -6.10 -13.34 -15.03
N ARG A 69 -6.76 -12.99 -13.92
CA ARG A 69 -7.69 -13.90 -13.22
C ARG A 69 -9.14 -13.72 -13.68
N GLY A 70 -9.45 -12.62 -14.36
CA GLY A 70 -10.79 -12.33 -14.87
C GLY A 70 -11.82 -12.06 -13.78
N TRP A 71 -11.39 -11.53 -12.64
CA TRP A 71 -12.27 -11.18 -11.51
C TRP A 71 -13.08 -9.92 -11.83
N LYS A 72 -14.32 -10.12 -12.28
CA LYS A 72 -15.23 -9.01 -12.66
C LYS A 72 -16.14 -8.55 -11.52
N ASP A 73 -16.29 -9.39 -10.51
CA ASP A 73 -17.21 -9.23 -9.37
C ASP A 73 -16.47 -8.90 -8.06
N LYS A 74 -15.17 -8.66 -8.14
CA LYS A 74 -14.32 -8.40 -6.98
C LYS A 74 -13.94 -6.93 -6.91
N GLY A 75 -13.66 -6.45 -5.70
CA GLY A 75 -13.03 -5.14 -5.48
C GLY A 75 -11.57 -5.26 -5.07
N VAL A 76 -10.95 -4.11 -4.83
CA VAL A 76 -9.61 -4.00 -4.26
C VAL A 76 -9.68 -3.33 -2.89
N GLY A 77 -8.97 -3.88 -1.91
CA GLY A 77 -8.88 -3.35 -0.55
C GLY A 77 -7.63 -2.49 -0.36
N LYS A 78 -7.78 -1.32 0.27
CA LYS A 78 -6.68 -0.45 0.68
C LYS A 78 -6.94 0.14 2.05
N THR A 79 -5.88 0.58 2.76
CA THR A 79 -6.06 1.36 3.98
C THR A 79 -6.25 2.85 3.68
N VAL A 80 -6.77 3.58 4.65
CA VAL A 80 -6.99 5.05 4.58
C VAL A 80 -5.70 5.83 4.30
N VAL A 81 -4.53 5.25 4.52
CA VAL A 81 -3.21 5.86 4.31
C VAL A 81 -2.49 5.37 3.05
N CYS A 82 -3.10 4.48 2.27
CA CYS A 82 -2.56 4.08 0.96
C CYS A 82 -2.73 5.18 -0.09
N THR A 83 -1.96 5.08 -1.15
CA THR A 83 -2.02 5.99 -2.29
C THR A 83 -3.42 6.11 -2.91
N THR A 84 -3.76 7.29 -3.40
CA THR A 84 -4.96 7.53 -4.23
C THR A 84 -4.85 6.96 -5.65
N MET A 85 -3.70 6.44 -6.04
CA MET A 85 -3.55 5.76 -7.33
C MET A 85 -4.51 4.57 -7.45
N ILE A 86 -4.75 3.84 -6.35
CA ILE A 86 -5.69 2.71 -6.33
C ILE A 86 -7.12 3.18 -6.63
N ASP A 87 -7.53 4.33 -6.08
CA ASP A 87 -8.85 4.91 -6.35
C ASP A 87 -9.00 5.32 -7.81
N LYS A 88 -7.98 5.99 -8.36
CA LYS A 88 -7.95 6.42 -9.77
C LYS A 88 -7.97 5.23 -10.73
N TRP A 89 -7.14 4.23 -10.45
CA TRP A 89 -7.10 2.98 -11.21
C TRP A 89 -8.45 2.24 -11.13
N GLY A 90 -9.03 2.12 -9.94
CA GLY A 90 -10.34 1.50 -9.75
C GLY A 90 -11.44 2.20 -10.54
N ALA A 91 -11.44 3.55 -10.55
CA ALA A 91 -12.39 4.34 -11.33
C ALA A 91 -12.23 4.15 -12.85
N VAL A 92 -10.99 4.08 -13.35
CA VAL A 92 -10.71 3.84 -14.78
C VAL A 92 -11.12 2.43 -15.21
N LYS A 93 -10.94 1.43 -14.33
CA LYS A 93 -11.23 0.02 -14.62
C LYS A 93 -12.65 -0.42 -14.23
N ASP A 94 -13.44 0.46 -13.64
CA ASP A 94 -14.77 0.15 -13.06
C ASP A 94 -14.70 -0.95 -12.01
N ILE A 95 -13.68 -0.87 -11.12
CA ILE A 95 -13.44 -1.82 -10.04
C ILE A 95 -13.69 -1.14 -8.70
N PRO A 96 -14.56 -1.70 -7.82
CA PRO A 96 -14.83 -1.15 -6.51
C PRO A 96 -13.58 -1.09 -5.62
N VAL A 97 -13.40 0.03 -4.92
CA VAL A 97 -12.32 0.22 -3.94
C VAL A 97 -12.89 0.24 -2.53
N TYR A 98 -12.39 -0.64 -1.68
CA TYR A 98 -12.78 -0.77 -0.27
C TYR A 98 -11.70 -0.12 0.59
N GLU A 99 -11.92 1.14 0.97
CA GLU A 99 -11.03 1.85 1.88
C GLU A 99 -11.39 1.53 3.33
N VAL A 100 -10.47 0.91 4.07
CA VAL A 100 -10.62 0.52 5.48
C VAL A 100 -9.65 1.26 6.40
N PRO A 101 -9.83 1.24 7.73
CA PRO A 101 -8.83 1.75 8.67
C PRO A 101 -7.50 1.01 8.53
N VAL A 102 -6.42 1.57 9.11
CA VAL A 102 -5.12 0.89 9.19
C VAL A 102 -5.23 -0.41 9.99
N GLY A 103 -4.73 -1.49 9.42
CA GLY A 103 -4.71 -2.81 10.02
C GLY A 103 -5.35 -3.88 9.15
N PHE A 104 -4.59 -4.93 8.89
CA PHE A 104 -4.99 -5.98 7.94
C PHE A 104 -6.27 -6.75 8.35
N LYS A 105 -6.57 -6.79 9.65
CA LYS A 105 -7.80 -7.39 10.20
C LYS A 105 -9.10 -6.90 9.52
N TYR A 106 -9.09 -5.69 8.99
CA TYR A 106 -10.25 -5.12 8.29
C TYR A 106 -10.47 -5.71 6.90
N PHE A 107 -9.45 -6.36 6.32
CA PHE A 107 -9.58 -7.11 5.06
C PHE A 107 -10.02 -8.55 5.27
N SER A 108 -9.93 -9.10 6.50
CA SER A 108 -10.12 -10.53 6.77
C SER A 108 -11.49 -11.06 6.27
N SER A 109 -12.58 -10.39 6.61
CA SER A 109 -13.92 -10.78 6.12
C SER A 109 -14.06 -10.58 4.62
N LEU A 110 -13.54 -9.46 4.09
CA LEU A 110 -13.62 -9.14 2.65
C LEU A 110 -12.89 -10.19 1.79
N LEU A 111 -11.74 -10.67 2.25
CA LEU A 111 -11.00 -11.75 1.59
C LEU A 111 -11.71 -13.10 1.77
N PHE A 112 -12.20 -13.39 2.99
CA PHE A 112 -12.90 -14.66 3.27
C PHE A 112 -14.16 -14.82 2.44
N ASP A 113 -14.95 -13.77 2.33
CA ASP A 113 -16.20 -13.76 1.57
C ASP A 113 -15.97 -13.52 0.06
N GLY A 114 -14.72 -13.25 -0.34
CA GLY A 114 -14.34 -12.99 -1.73
C GLY A 114 -14.91 -11.69 -2.29
N GLU A 115 -15.20 -10.70 -1.43
CA GLU A 115 -15.61 -9.35 -1.86
C GLU A 115 -14.47 -8.58 -2.51
N ILE A 116 -13.23 -8.79 -2.03
CA ILE A 116 -12.02 -8.21 -2.63
C ILE A 116 -11.11 -9.30 -3.20
N GLY A 117 -10.53 -9.06 -4.36
CA GLY A 117 -9.54 -9.96 -4.98
C GLY A 117 -8.15 -9.84 -4.37
N ILE A 118 -7.79 -8.65 -3.92
CA ILE A 118 -6.54 -8.32 -3.23
C ILE A 118 -6.81 -7.24 -2.20
N GLY A 119 -6.15 -7.30 -1.05
CA GLY A 119 -6.12 -6.26 -0.04
C GLY A 119 -4.69 -5.97 0.40
N GLY A 120 -4.34 -4.70 0.61
CA GLY A 120 -2.98 -4.35 1.00
C GLY A 120 -2.84 -3.01 1.70
N GLU A 121 -1.67 -2.86 2.32
CA GLU A 121 -1.26 -1.73 3.13
C GLU A 121 -0.03 -1.05 2.50
N GLU A 122 0.14 0.24 2.73
CA GLU A 122 1.32 1.01 2.32
C GLU A 122 2.60 0.54 3.01
N SER A 123 2.47 -0.22 4.09
CA SER A 123 3.57 -0.84 4.85
C SER A 123 4.11 -2.14 4.26
N ALA A 124 3.68 -2.48 3.03
CA ALA A 124 4.05 -3.69 2.31
C ALA A 124 3.44 -5.00 2.84
N GLY A 125 2.31 -4.92 3.53
CA GLY A 125 1.51 -6.09 3.89
C GLY A 125 0.36 -6.27 2.91
N ALA A 126 0.23 -7.44 2.28
CA ALA A 126 -0.87 -7.72 1.36
C ALA A 126 -1.18 -9.21 1.26
N SER A 127 -2.36 -9.53 0.75
CA SER A 127 -2.76 -10.88 0.35
C SER A 127 -3.84 -10.81 -0.73
N PHE A 128 -4.00 -11.90 -1.48
CA PHE A 128 -4.96 -11.99 -2.58
C PHE A 128 -5.60 -13.39 -2.66
N LEU A 129 -6.71 -13.49 -3.37
CA LEU A 129 -7.43 -14.74 -3.57
C LEU A 129 -6.68 -15.71 -4.49
N LYS A 130 -6.97 -16.99 -4.34
CA LYS A 130 -6.52 -18.02 -5.30
C LYS A 130 -7.11 -17.76 -6.69
N LYS A 131 -6.57 -18.47 -7.69
CA LYS A 131 -7.02 -18.34 -9.10
C LYS A 131 -8.51 -18.58 -9.30
N ASP A 132 -9.07 -19.47 -8.49
CA ASP A 132 -10.50 -19.81 -8.52
C ASP A 132 -11.40 -18.79 -7.79
N GLY A 133 -10.81 -17.72 -7.26
CA GLY A 133 -11.53 -16.66 -6.54
C GLY A 133 -11.89 -17.02 -5.11
N THR A 134 -11.38 -18.14 -4.58
CA THR A 134 -11.55 -18.50 -3.17
C THR A 134 -10.42 -17.95 -2.31
N VAL A 135 -10.67 -17.82 -1.00
CA VAL A 135 -9.69 -17.28 -0.06
C VAL A 135 -8.42 -18.16 -0.02
N TRP A 136 -7.26 -17.49 -0.07
CA TRP A 136 -5.97 -18.11 0.26
C TRP A 136 -5.71 -18.02 1.77
N THR A 137 -5.66 -16.81 2.28
CA THR A 137 -5.53 -16.50 3.71
C THR A 137 -6.28 -15.22 4.02
N THR A 138 -6.62 -15.03 5.29
CA THR A 138 -7.26 -13.81 5.79
C THR A 138 -6.29 -12.87 6.48
N ASP A 139 -5.00 -13.17 6.39
CA ASP A 139 -3.91 -12.33 6.89
C ASP A 139 -2.89 -12.06 5.77
N LYS A 140 -1.95 -11.17 6.03
CA LYS A 140 -0.85 -10.81 5.12
C LYS A 140 0.04 -12.02 4.82
N ASP A 141 0.51 -12.11 3.61
CA ASP A 141 1.45 -13.14 3.17
C ASP A 141 2.50 -12.54 2.24
N GLY A 142 3.65 -12.16 2.81
CA GLY A 142 4.75 -11.54 2.07
C GLY A 142 5.40 -12.51 1.08
N MET A 143 5.39 -13.80 1.36
CA MET A 143 5.98 -14.80 0.44
C MET A 143 5.12 -14.95 -0.81
N VAL A 144 3.79 -14.99 -0.69
CA VAL A 144 2.92 -15.09 -1.86
C VAL A 144 2.99 -13.82 -2.71
N MET A 145 3.19 -12.67 -2.09
CA MET A 145 3.41 -11.40 -2.80
C MET A 145 4.74 -11.39 -3.56
N ALA A 146 5.80 -11.95 -2.97
CA ALA A 146 7.08 -12.13 -3.64
C ALA A 146 6.96 -13.06 -4.86
N LEU A 147 6.26 -14.18 -4.73
CA LEU A 147 5.97 -15.10 -5.84
C LEU A 147 5.13 -14.44 -6.93
N LEU A 148 4.17 -13.59 -6.56
CA LEU A 148 3.39 -12.82 -7.52
C LEU A 148 4.27 -11.86 -8.32
N ALA A 149 5.22 -11.16 -7.68
CA ALA A 149 6.16 -10.29 -8.39
C ALA A 149 7.00 -11.07 -9.41
N MET A 150 7.45 -12.28 -9.07
CA MET A 150 8.16 -13.18 -9.99
C MET A 150 7.26 -13.63 -11.15
N GLU A 151 6.01 -14.00 -10.87
CA GLU A 151 5.02 -14.36 -11.91
C GLU A 151 4.80 -13.17 -12.86
N MET A 152 4.59 -11.97 -12.32
CA MET A 152 4.38 -10.76 -13.11
C MET A 152 5.58 -10.48 -14.02
N TYR A 153 6.80 -10.56 -13.51
CA TYR A 153 8.01 -10.38 -14.31
C TYR A 153 8.12 -11.43 -15.42
N ALA A 154 7.91 -12.70 -15.11
CA ALA A 154 8.01 -13.80 -16.07
C ALA A 154 6.95 -13.72 -17.18
N VAL A 155 5.74 -13.30 -16.86
CA VAL A 155 4.62 -13.23 -17.80
C VAL A 155 4.65 -11.94 -18.63
N MET A 156 4.94 -10.81 -17.99
CA MET A 156 4.86 -9.51 -18.63
C MET A 156 6.19 -9.05 -19.26
N GLY A 157 7.32 -9.67 -18.89
CA GLY A 157 8.65 -9.31 -19.38
C GLY A 157 9.10 -7.91 -18.96
N ALA A 158 8.54 -7.38 -17.86
CA ALA A 158 8.81 -6.03 -17.38
C ALA A 158 8.86 -5.98 -15.84
N THR A 159 9.64 -5.05 -15.30
CA THR A 159 9.69 -4.79 -13.87
C THR A 159 8.36 -4.19 -13.38
N VAL A 160 8.09 -4.32 -12.09
CA VAL A 160 6.89 -3.70 -11.46
C VAL A 160 6.85 -2.21 -11.73
N ASP A 161 7.98 -1.52 -11.63
CA ASP A 161 8.06 -0.07 -11.83
C ASP A 161 7.71 0.35 -13.27
N ARG A 162 8.12 -0.45 -14.26
CA ARG A 162 7.69 -0.22 -15.65
C ARG A 162 6.21 -0.47 -15.86
N LEU A 163 5.65 -1.52 -15.26
CA LEU A 163 4.21 -1.80 -15.31
C LEU A 163 3.42 -0.69 -14.60
N TYR A 164 3.93 -0.17 -13.48
CA TYR A 164 3.35 0.97 -12.77
C TYR A 164 3.30 2.22 -13.64
N ASN A 165 4.37 2.53 -14.37
CA ASN A 165 4.41 3.68 -15.26
C ASN A 165 3.32 3.64 -16.34
N ASN A 166 2.96 2.46 -16.84
CA ASN A 166 1.83 2.31 -17.77
C ASN A 166 0.49 2.68 -17.11
N ILE A 167 0.34 2.40 -15.81
CA ILE A 167 -0.86 2.81 -15.05
C ILE A 167 -0.87 4.33 -14.84
N VAL A 168 0.29 4.92 -14.55
CA VAL A 168 0.47 6.37 -14.39
C VAL A 168 0.01 7.12 -15.65
N GLU A 169 0.34 6.64 -16.86
CA GLU A 169 -0.08 7.25 -18.11
C GLU A 169 -1.62 7.36 -18.23
N GLY A 170 -2.36 6.38 -17.70
CA GLY A 170 -3.83 6.37 -17.74
C GLY A 170 -4.52 7.03 -16.57
N CYS A 171 -3.89 7.04 -15.40
CA CYS A 171 -4.50 7.44 -14.13
C CYS A 171 -3.92 8.74 -13.53
N GLY A 172 -2.85 9.29 -14.10
CA GLY A 172 -2.06 10.38 -13.52
C GLY A 172 -1.04 9.88 -12.51
N ASP A 173 -0.18 10.75 -12.04
CA ASP A 173 0.97 10.44 -11.18
C ASP A 173 0.82 11.07 -9.77
N PRO A 174 0.00 10.50 -8.88
CA PRO A 174 -0.10 10.99 -7.51
C PRO A 174 1.20 10.67 -6.77
N ARG A 175 1.74 11.67 -6.07
CA ARG A 175 2.92 11.50 -5.23
C ARG A 175 2.51 11.06 -3.83
N PHE A 176 3.24 10.08 -3.31
CA PHE A 176 3.06 9.59 -1.94
C PHE A 176 4.32 9.86 -1.12
N GLY A 177 4.14 10.30 0.11
CA GLY A 177 5.21 10.48 1.07
C GLY A 177 4.77 10.07 2.46
N ARG A 178 5.72 9.59 3.27
CA ARG A 178 5.52 9.23 4.67
C ARG A 178 6.60 9.91 5.50
N ILE A 179 6.21 10.48 6.63
CA ILE A 179 7.12 11.09 7.59
C ILE A 179 6.94 10.40 8.93
N ASP A 180 7.97 9.70 9.39
CA ASP A 180 8.02 9.09 10.71
C ASP A 180 8.81 10.00 11.67
N ALA A 181 8.19 10.44 12.74
CA ALA A 181 8.80 11.31 13.74
C ALA A 181 8.70 10.74 15.14
N ALA A 182 9.74 10.94 15.94
CA ALA A 182 9.72 10.59 17.35
C ALA A 182 8.62 11.38 18.08
N CYS A 183 7.79 10.68 18.83
CA CYS A 183 6.64 11.26 19.50
C CYS A 183 6.69 10.97 21.00
N THR A 184 6.50 12.00 21.85
CA THR A 184 6.38 11.82 23.30
C THR A 184 5.05 11.17 23.65
N LYS A 185 4.97 10.51 24.82
CA LYS A 185 3.70 9.93 25.29
C LYS A 185 2.58 10.97 25.38
N ALA A 186 2.89 12.20 25.80
CA ALA A 186 1.93 13.29 25.90
C ALA A 186 1.42 13.75 24.53
N ALA A 187 2.33 13.89 23.54
CA ALA A 187 1.96 14.22 22.17
C ALA A 187 1.09 13.11 21.54
N LYS A 188 1.47 11.82 21.74
CA LYS A 188 0.68 10.69 21.25
C LYS A 188 -0.73 10.64 21.87
N ALA A 189 -0.86 11.00 23.17
CA ALA A 189 -2.15 11.09 23.81
C ALA A 189 -3.02 12.22 23.22
N LYS A 190 -2.43 13.34 22.85
CA LYS A 190 -3.15 14.45 22.14
C LYS A 190 -3.57 14.03 20.73
N LEU A 191 -2.68 13.39 19.97
CA LEU A 191 -3.01 12.92 18.63
C LEU A 191 -4.21 11.96 18.64
N LYS A 192 -4.28 11.05 19.62
CA LYS A 192 -5.43 10.14 19.78
C LYS A 192 -6.77 10.82 20.11
N GLN A 193 -6.75 12.09 20.52
CA GLN A 193 -7.95 12.87 20.83
C GLN A 193 -8.38 13.76 19.65
N LEU A 194 -7.58 13.81 18.57
CA LEU A 194 -7.95 14.58 17.40
C LEU A 194 -9.23 14.02 16.78
N ASN A 195 -10.05 14.96 16.33
CA ASN A 195 -11.26 14.68 15.59
C ASN A 195 -11.44 15.75 14.51
N ALA A 196 -12.44 15.62 13.65
CA ALA A 196 -12.64 16.54 12.54
C ALA A 196 -12.77 18.01 13.01
N SER A 197 -13.39 18.28 14.17
CA SER A 197 -13.54 19.63 14.71
C SER A 197 -12.24 20.22 15.30
N SER A 198 -11.20 19.40 15.46
CA SER A 198 -9.87 19.87 15.88
C SER A 198 -9.13 20.62 14.76
N ILE A 199 -9.55 20.41 13.51
CA ILE A 199 -8.97 21.06 12.33
C ILE A 199 -9.81 22.31 12.03
N THR A 200 -9.27 23.47 12.38
CA THR A 200 -9.94 24.78 12.16
C THR A 200 -9.37 25.53 10.96
N ALA A 201 -8.28 25.05 10.39
CA ALA A 201 -7.71 25.60 9.16
C ALA A 201 -8.66 25.36 7.98
N THR A 202 -8.69 26.30 7.06
CA THR A 202 -9.50 26.22 5.83
C THR A 202 -8.66 25.88 4.61
N GLU A 203 -7.33 25.91 4.74
CA GLU A 203 -6.37 25.64 3.67
C GLU A 203 -5.08 25.04 4.23
N VAL A 204 -4.32 24.38 3.38
CA VAL A 204 -2.96 23.89 3.63
C VAL A 204 -2.10 24.32 2.45
N ASP A 205 -1.08 25.16 2.73
CA ASP A 205 -0.15 25.70 1.72
C ASP A 205 -0.87 26.36 0.51
N GLY A 206 -1.98 27.06 0.78
CA GLY A 206 -2.81 27.71 -0.23
C GLY A 206 -3.81 26.79 -0.96
N ASP A 207 -3.84 25.51 -0.62
CA ASP A 207 -4.79 24.53 -1.19
C ASP A 207 -5.98 24.35 -0.23
N ALA A 208 -7.19 24.62 -0.70
CA ALA A 208 -8.40 24.63 0.12
C ALA A 208 -8.69 23.23 0.69
N ILE A 209 -9.00 23.17 2.00
CA ILE A 209 -9.46 21.94 2.64
C ILE A 209 -10.89 21.67 2.20
N THR A 210 -11.10 20.52 1.56
CA THR A 210 -12.40 20.09 1.03
C THR A 210 -13.13 19.13 1.96
N ASN A 211 -12.37 18.35 2.76
CA ASN A 211 -12.94 17.37 3.68
C ASN A 211 -12.01 17.07 4.85
N VAL A 212 -12.60 16.78 6.02
CA VAL A 212 -11.88 16.29 7.20
C VAL A 212 -12.67 15.13 7.79
N ARG A 213 -12.04 13.97 7.88
CA ARG A 213 -12.70 12.76 8.37
C ARG A 213 -11.84 11.94 9.32
N THR A 214 -12.50 11.20 10.19
CA THR A 214 -11.94 10.26 11.16
C THR A 214 -12.48 8.85 10.96
N THR A 215 -13.10 8.62 9.80
CA THR A 215 -13.63 7.31 9.41
C THR A 215 -13.15 6.93 8.02
N SER A 216 -13.10 5.62 7.75
CA SER A 216 -12.87 5.09 6.41
C SER A 216 -14.11 5.26 5.52
N LEU A 217 -13.93 5.19 4.19
CA LEU A 217 -15.06 5.27 3.26
C LEU A 217 -15.91 3.99 3.27
N TYR A 218 -15.31 2.84 3.57
CA TYR A 218 -16.05 1.61 3.69
C TYR A 218 -16.63 1.47 5.11
N LYS A 219 -17.95 1.44 5.21
CA LYS A 219 -18.74 1.26 6.44
C LYS A 219 -18.47 2.30 7.55
N ASP A 220 -17.94 3.47 7.23
CA ASP A 220 -17.68 4.56 8.19
C ASP A 220 -16.95 4.10 9.47
N MET A 221 -16.02 3.15 9.31
CA MET A 221 -15.29 2.60 10.45
C MET A 221 -14.32 3.64 11.02
N PRO A 222 -14.24 3.82 12.36
CA PRO A 222 -13.32 4.75 12.97
C PRO A 222 -11.87 4.48 12.59
N THR A 223 -11.12 5.55 12.28
CA THR A 223 -9.67 5.51 12.06
C THR A 223 -8.93 6.03 13.30
N ASP A 224 -7.67 5.61 13.48
CA ASP A 224 -6.84 6.08 14.60
C ASP A 224 -6.20 7.46 14.36
N GLY A 225 -6.66 8.21 13.37
CA GLY A 225 -6.13 9.51 12.99
C GLY A 225 -7.16 10.38 12.29
N VAL A 226 -6.76 11.60 11.95
CA VAL A 226 -7.54 12.54 11.18
C VAL A 226 -6.99 12.59 9.76
N ARG A 227 -7.83 12.33 8.77
CA ARG A 227 -7.51 12.54 7.36
C ARG A 227 -8.06 13.89 6.92
N VAL A 228 -7.18 14.71 6.40
CA VAL A 228 -7.50 16.02 5.81
C VAL A 228 -7.31 15.90 4.30
N GLU A 229 -8.31 16.28 3.55
CA GLU A 229 -8.33 16.25 2.09
C GLU A 229 -8.42 17.68 1.56
N THR A 230 -7.64 17.95 0.52
CA THR A 230 -7.63 19.25 -0.18
C THR A 230 -8.03 19.03 -1.64
N GLU A 231 -8.07 20.08 -2.45
CA GLU A 231 -8.37 19.95 -3.88
C GLU A 231 -7.33 19.09 -4.62
N THR A 232 -6.06 19.17 -4.22
CA THR A 232 -4.95 18.50 -4.93
C THR A 232 -4.34 17.33 -4.18
N GLY A 233 -4.65 17.15 -2.89
CA GLY A 233 -3.99 16.12 -2.09
C GLY A 233 -4.70 15.75 -0.80
N TRP A 234 -3.95 15.06 0.05
CA TRP A 234 -4.43 14.66 1.38
C TRP A 234 -3.24 14.38 2.31
N PHE A 235 -3.49 14.45 3.60
CA PHE A 235 -2.60 13.90 4.61
C PHE A 235 -3.39 13.26 5.76
N VAL A 236 -2.72 12.38 6.51
CA VAL A 236 -3.25 11.75 7.72
C VAL A 236 -2.26 11.95 8.85
N ALA A 237 -2.73 12.34 10.02
CA ALA A 237 -1.94 12.51 11.24
C ALA A 237 -2.53 11.73 12.41
#